data_2bc7be282c6120989d4396f93fef6936
#
_entry.id   2bc7be282c6120989d4396f93fef6936
#
_cell.length_a   1.000
_cell.length_b   1.000
_cell.length_c   1.000
_cell.angle_alpha   90.00
_cell.angle_beta   90.00
_cell.angle_gamma   90.00
#
_symmetry.space_group_name_H-M   'P 1'
#
loop_
_entity.id
_entity.type
_entity.pdbx_description
1 polymer ?
#
loop_
_entity_poly.entity_id
_entity_poly.type
_entity_poly.pdbx_seq_one_letter_code
_entity_poly.pdbx_strand_id
1 'polypeptide(L)'
;MVKFNTSKKKITLEEIQNITTPLFKKYGFKSAYLFGYYASNTTIIDIDIEFMVEDSDKTEELDMLDWYDMIDDFEHKLQLPCQITDTDILKSDNHNYLKKKYYDKSILIYKEN
;
A
#
# COMPACT_ATOMS: atom_id res chain seq x y z
N MET A 1 -5.70 16.07 6.15
CA MET A 1 -6.13 14.72 6.57
C MET A 1 -7.45 14.37 5.90
N VAL A 2 -7.51 13.19 5.32
CA VAL A 2 -8.73 12.72 4.68
C VAL A 2 -9.76 12.33 5.75
N LYS A 3 -11.00 12.74 5.52
CA LYS A 3 -12.10 12.28 6.38
C LYS A 3 -12.68 11.01 5.78
N PHE A 4 -12.77 9.99 6.61
CA PHE A 4 -13.33 8.72 6.20
C PHE A 4 -14.82 8.69 6.49
N ASN A 5 -15.54 7.92 5.69
CA ASN A 5 -16.90 7.58 6.02
C ASN A 5 -16.90 6.80 7.34
N THR A 6 -17.60 7.30 8.34
CA THR A 6 -17.59 6.70 9.68
C THR A 6 -18.34 5.37 9.75
N SER A 7 -19.11 5.03 8.75
CA SER A 7 -19.74 3.72 8.68
C SER A 7 -18.65 2.67 8.54
N LYS A 8 -18.75 1.60 9.30
CA LYS A 8 -17.80 0.50 9.23
C LYS A 8 -17.82 -0.06 7.80
N LYS A 9 -16.70 0.06 7.14
CA LYS A 9 -16.57 -0.36 5.75
C LYS A 9 -15.81 -1.67 5.66
N LYS A 10 -16.42 -2.64 5.03
CA LYS A 10 -15.75 -3.88 4.65
C LYS A 10 -15.26 -3.71 3.23
N ILE A 11 -14.01 -4.08 2.99
CA ILE A 11 -13.44 -4.00 1.66
C ILE A 11 -12.76 -5.34 1.34
N THR A 12 -12.96 -5.82 0.12
CA THR A 12 -12.37 -7.08 -0.31
C THR A 12 -11.01 -6.84 -0.96
N LEU A 13 -10.21 -7.90 -1.06
CA LEU A 13 -8.94 -7.85 -1.77
C LEU A 13 -9.13 -7.37 -3.21
N GLU A 14 -10.16 -7.87 -3.89
CA GLU A 14 -10.46 -7.48 -5.26
C GLU A 14 -10.76 -5.99 -5.36
N GLU A 15 -11.56 -5.46 -4.43
CA GLU A 15 -11.88 -4.04 -4.41
C GLU A 15 -10.63 -3.19 -4.18
N ILE A 16 -9.76 -3.60 -3.24
CA ILE A 16 -8.50 -2.91 -2.99
C ILE A 16 -7.67 -2.87 -4.27
N GLN A 17 -7.52 -3.99 -4.94
CA GLN A 17 -6.74 -4.10 -6.16
C GLN A 17 -7.31 -3.21 -7.26
N ASN A 18 -8.62 -3.27 -7.47
CA ASN A 18 -9.29 -2.48 -8.50
C ASN A 18 -9.17 -0.97 -8.27
N ILE A 19 -9.25 -0.54 -7.02
CA ILE A 19 -9.14 0.87 -6.68
C ILE A 19 -7.70 1.36 -6.79
N THR A 20 -6.74 0.56 -6.35
CA THR A 20 -5.36 1.03 -6.21
C THR A 20 -4.51 0.83 -7.46
N THR A 21 -4.85 -0.09 -8.34
CA THR A 21 -4.08 -0.33 -9.57
C THR A 21 -3.88 0.95 -10.39
N PRO A 22 -4.93 1.74 -10.67
CA PRO A 22 -4.72 3.00 -11.39
C PRO A 22 -3.82 3.99 -10.64
N LEU A 23 -3.87 3.96 -9.32
CA LEU A 23 -3.04 4.86 -8.50
C LEU A 23 -1.57 4.46 -8.53
N PHE A 24 -1.26 3.17 -8.38
CA PHE A 24 0.12 2.72 -8.49
C PHE A 24 0.70 3.03 -9.86
N LYS A 25 -0.11 2.89 -10.90
CA LYS A 25 0.29 3.23 -12.26
C LYS A 25 0.52 4.74 -12.42
N LYS A 26 -0.37 5.55 -11.87
CA LYS A 26 -0.28 7.01 -11.92
C LYS A 26 1.02 7.50 -11.30
N TYR A 27 1.39 6.97 -10.14
CA TYR A 27 2.61 7.37 -9.44
C TYR A 27 3.87 6.73 -10.02
N GLY A 28 3.71 5.62 -10.73
CA GLY A 28 4.82 5.02 -11.47
C GLY A 28 5.62 3.97 -10.70
N PHE A 29 5.03 3.30 -9.71
CA PHE A 29 5.72 2.24 -8.98
C PHE A 29 5.95 1.02 -9.87
N LYS A 30 7.02 0.27 -9.59
CA LYS A 30 7.30 -0.98 -10.31
C LYS A 30 6.37 -2.09 -9.89
N SER A 31 6.10 -2.19 -8.60
CA SER A 31 5.23 -3.20 -8.05
C SER A 31 4.67 -2.75 -6.72
N ALA A 32 3.61 -3.40 -6.28
CA ALA A 32 3.02 -3.15 -4.98
C ALA A 32 2.49 -4.45 -4.39
N TYR A 33 2.70 -4.60 -3.09
CA TYR A 33 2.25 -5.76 -2.33
C TYR A 33 1.31 -5.30 -1.24
N LEU A 34 0.28 -6.09 -1.01
CA LEU A 34 -0.63 -5.92 0.11
C LEU A 34 -0.24 -6.91 1.19
N PHE A 35 -0.19 -6.46 2.43
CA PHE A 35 0.13 -7.35 3.54
C PHE A 35 -0.70 -7.02 4.78
N GLY A 36 -0.52 -7.81 5.83
CA GLY A 36 -1.32 -7.68 7.04
C GLY A 36 -2.63 -8.44 6.94
N TYR A 37 -3.63 -7.96 7.62
CA TYR A 37 -4.92 -8.66 7.72
C TYR A 37 -5.63 -8.79 6.38
N TYR A 38 -5.52 -7.78 5.53
CA TYR A 38 -6.17 -7.82 4.23
C TYR A 38 -5.54 -8.84 3.29
N ALA A 39 -4.24 -9.08 3.45
CA ALA A 39 -3.53 -10.08 2.65
C ALA A 39 -3.92 -11.50 3.03
N SER A 40 -4.43 -11.73 4.23
CA SER A 40 -4.86 -13.07 4.66
C SER A 40 -6.27 -13.40 4.22
N ASN A 41 -6.84 -12.63 3.33
CA ASN A 41 -8.19 -12.83 2.79
C ASN A 41 -9.30 -12.63 3.82
N THR A 42 -8.98 -11.94 4.90
CA THR A 42 -9.93 -11.65 5.97
C THR A 42 -10.44 -10.22 5.78
N THR A 43 -11.75 -10.06 5.81
CA THR A 43 -12.36 -8.74 5.77
C THR A 43 -12.43 -8.19 7.18
N ILE A 44 -11.60 -7.21 7.50
CA ILE A 44 -11.55 -6.60 8.83
C ILE A 44 -11.87 -5.12 8.72
N ILE A 45 -12.62 -4.64 9.70
CA ILE A 45 -13.08 -3.26 9.76
C ILE A 45 -12.12 -2.45 10.63
N ASP A 46 -11.89 -1.18 10.27
CA ASP A 46 -11.14 -0.21 11.07
C ASP A 46 -9.66 -0.54 11.27
N ILE A 47 -9.08 -1.27 10.32
CA ILE A 47 -7.64 -1.57 10.32
C ILE A 47 -7.02 -0.92 9.10
N ASP A 48 -5.83 -0.35 9.29
CA ASP A 48 -5.08 0.28 8.21
C ASP A 48 -4.77 -0.74 7.12
N ILE A 49 -4.96 -0.32 5.87
CA ILE A 49 -4.51 -1.09 4.74
C ILE A 49 -3.03 -0.81 4.55
N GLU A 50 -2.21 -1.85 4.50
CA GLU A 50 -0.77 -1.70 4.42
C GLU A 50 -0.25 -2.17 3.05
N PHE A 51 0.48 -1.26 2.39
CA PHE A 51 1.11 -1.56 1.11
C PHE A 51 2.63 -1.46 1.24
N MET A 52 3.31 -2.33 0.52
CA MET A 52 4.75 -2.25 0.31
C MET A 52 4.99 -2.05 -1.18
N VAL A 53 5.71 -1.02 -1.54
CA VAL A 53 5.92 -0.66 -2.95
C VAL A 53 7.39 -0.74 -3.33
N GLU A 54 7.63 -1.14 -4.57
CA GLU A 54 8.95 -1.09 -5.16
C GLU A 54 9.09 0.15 -6.03
N ASP A 55 10.11 0.95 -5.74
CA ASP A 55 10.33 2.21 -6.45
C ASP A 55 10.79 2.01 -7.88
N SER A 56 10.42 2.96 -8.72
CA SER A 56 11.02 3.21 -10.01
C SER A 56 11.87 4.47 -9.93
N ASP A 57 12.55 4.81 -11.02
CA ASP A 57 13.28 6.08 -11.09
C ASP A 57 12.35 7.28 -10.85
N LYS A 58 11.12 7.16 -11.31
CA LYS A 58 10.12 8.23 -11.14
C LYS A 58 9.72 8.40 -9.67
N THR A 59 9.49 7.30 -8.96
CA THR A 59 9.02 7.39 -7.57
C THR A 59 10.13 7.75 -6.60
N GLU A 60 11.39 7.50 -6.95
CA GLU A 60 12.53 7.91 -6.14
C GLU A 60 12.65 9.43 -6.07
N GLU A 61 12.06 10.16 -7.01
CA GLU A 61 12.06 11.61 -7.02
C GLU A 61 10.99 12.23 -6.11
N LEU A 62 10.09 11.43 -5.56
CA LEU A 62 9.04 11.93 -4.68
C LEU A 62 9.67 12.36 -3.34
N ASP A 63 9.42 13.62 -2.97
CA ASP A 63 9.84 14.10 -1.66
C ASP A 63 8.80 13.73 -0.60
N MET A 64 9.06 14.13 0.64
CA MET A 64 8.17 13.79 1.76
C MET A 64 6.76 14.33 1.56
N LEU A 65 6.63 15.56 1.05
CA LEU A 65 5.31 16.16 0.83
C LEU A 65 4.56 15.43 -0.29
N ASP A 66 5.27 15.08 -1.36
CA ASP A 66 4.67 14.29 -2.44
C ASP A 66 4.18 12.96 -1.94
N TRP A 67 4.95 12.33 -1.05
CA TRP A 67 4.60 11.04 -0.48
C TRP A 67 3.32 11.14 0.36
N TYR A 68 3.22 12.16 1.20
CA TYR A 68 2.02 12.37 2.00
C TYR A 68 0.80 12.67 1.13
N ASP A 69 0.97 13.47 0.08
CA ASP A 69 -0.11 13.75 -0.86
C ASP A 69 -0.57 12.48 -1.56
N MET A 70 0.37 11.60 -1.90
CA MET A 70 0.05 10.31 -2.48
C MET A 70 -0.78 9.44 -1.53
N ILE A 71 -0.37 9.35 -0.27
CA ILE A 71 -1.12 8.59 0.72
C ILE A 71 -2.54 9.14 0.87
N ASP A 72 -2.68 10.46 0.90
CA ASP A 72 -4.00 11.10 0.96
C ASP A 72 -4.86 10.71 -0.24
N ASP A 73 -4.28 10.64 -1.43
CA ASP A 73 -4.98 10.23 -2.63
C ASP A 73 -5.51 8.80 -2.50
N PHE A 74 -4.65 7.89 -2.02
CA PHE A 74 -5.06 6.50 -1.78
C PHE A 74 -6.17 6.41 -0.73
N GLU A 75 -6.02 7.12 0.39
CA GLU A 75 -7.01 7.11 1.46
C GLU A 75 -8.34 7.67 0.98
N HIS A 76 -8.29 8.72 0.17
CA HIS A 76 -9.52 9.31 -0.39
C HIS A 76 -10.26 8.32 -1.28
N LYS A 77 -9.54 7.58 -2.11
CA LYS A 77 -10.15 6.60 -3.00
C LYS A 77 -10.62 5.36 -2.28
N LEU A 78 -9.87 4.89 -1.31
CA LEU A 78 -10.20 3.69 -0.54
C LEU A 78 -11.24 3.97 0.55
N GLN A 79 -11.32 5.19 1.04
CA GLN A 79 -12.13 5.58 2.21
C GLN A 79 -11.76 4.78 3.46
N LEU A 80 -10.48 4.45 3.58
CA LEU A 80 -9.89 3.77 4.73
C LEU A 80 -8.47 4.28 4.92
N PRO A 81 -7.97 4.32 6.16
CA PRO A 81 -6.59 4.68 6.38
C PRO A 81 -5.66 3.66 5.75
N CYS A 82 -4.56 4.15 5.20
CA CYS A 82 -3.57 3.25 4.61
C CYS A 82 -2.16 3.73 4.92
N GLN A 83 -1.22 2.79 4.82
CA GLN A 83 0.20 3.06 4.92
C GLN A 83 0.87 2.51 3.66
N ILE A 84 1.81 3.28 3.13
CA ILE A 84 2.58 2.87 1.97
C ILE A 84 4.05 2.96 2.35
N THR A 85 4.72 1.82 2.33
CA THR A 85 6.13 1.71 2.73
C THR A 85 6.96 1.25 1.55
N ASP A 86 8.13 1.85 1.39
CA ASP A 86 9.07 1.51 0.34
C ASP A 86 9.83 0.23 0.71
N THR A 87 9.98 -0.68 -0.25
CA THR A 87 10.75 -1.90 -0.05
C THR A 87 12.23 -1.64 0.25
N ASP A 88 12.75 -0.47 -0.08
CA ASP A 88 14.14 -0.12 0.22
C ASP A 88 14.46 -0.20 1.70
N ILE A 89 13.48 0.04 2.56
CA ILE A 89 13.65 -0.14 4.00
C ILE A 89 14.02 -1.59 4.33
N LEU A 90 13.49 -2.54 3.57
CA LEU A 90 13.72 -3.97 3.81
C LEU A 90 15.06 -4.46 3.26
N LYS A 91 15.72 -3.65 2.44
CA LYS A 91 17.03 -4.01 1.89
C LYS A 91 18.17 -3.75 2.86
N SER A 92 17.91 -3.05 3.95
CA SER A 92 18.89 -2.81 4.99
C SER A 92 19.17 -4.11 5.75
N ASP A 93 20.45 -4.37 6.03
CA ASP A 93 20.88 -5.62 6.69
C ASP A 93 20.26 -5.83 8.05
N ASN A 94 19.87 -4.76 8.71
CA ASN A 94 19.32 -4.82 10.07
C ASN A 94 17.83 -5.20 10.11
N HIS A 95 17.23 -5.50 8.97
CA HIS A 95 15.78 -5.72 8.89
C HIS A 95 15.38 -7.12 8.41
N ASN A 96 16.22 -8.13 8.66
CA ASN A 96 15.90 -9.51 8.26
C ASN A 96 14.57 -9.99 8.84
N TYR A 97 14.29 -9.61 10.07
CA TYR A 97 13.03 -9.92 10.73
C TYR A 97 11.84 -9.29 9.98
N LEU A 98 11.98 -8.01 9.61
CA LEU A 98 10.93 -7.31 8.88
C LEU A 98 10.75 -7.88 7.49
N LYS A 99 11.85 -8.22 6.81
CA LYS A 99 11.76 -8.86 5.49
C LYS A 99 10.91 -10.11 5.54
N LYS A 100 11.18 -10.97 6.50
CA LYS A 100 10.43 -12.22 6.64
C LYS A 100 8.95 -11.93 6.94
N LYS A 101 8.69 -11.01 7.85
CA LYS A 101 7.33 -10.65 8.23
C LYS A 101 6.53 -10.14 7.04
N TYR A 102 7.12 -9.27 6.23
CA TYR A 102 6.39 -8.60 5.15
C TYR A 102 6.30 -9.46 3.90
N TYR A 103 7.40 -10.09 3.49
CA TYR A 103 7.38 -10.86 2.24
C TYR A 103 6.63 -12.18 2.36
N ASP A 104 6.73 -12.87 3.51
CA ASP A 104 6.08 -14.18 3.67
C ASP A 104 4.56 -14.10 3.70
N LYS A 105 4.01 -12.92 4.04
CA LYS A 105 2.56 -12.74 4.20
C LYS A 105 2.00 -11.67 3.29
N SER A 106 2.68 -11.38 2.21
CA SER A 106 2.24 -10.35 1.28
C SER A 106 1.63 -10.98 0.03
N ILE A 107 0.77 -10.20 -0.62
CA ILE A 107 0.15 -10.58 -1.89
C ILE A 107 0.54 -9.51 -2.92
N LEU A 108 1.10 -9.93 -4.03
CA LEU A 108 1.39 -9.02 -5.14
C LEU A 108 0.07 -8.57 -5.74
N ILE A 109 -0.20 -7.26 -5.72
CA ILE A 109 -1.44 -6.70 -6.25
C ILE A 109 -1.22 -5.82 -7.48
N TYR A 110 0.01 -5.38 -7.73
CA TYR A 110 0.32 -4.56 -8.88
C TYR A 110 1.74 -4.81 -9.33
N LYS A 111 1.92 -4.88 -10.63
CA LYS A 111 3.24 -4.96 -11.25
C LYS A 111 3.17 -4.27 -12.61
N GLU A 112 4.11 -3.37 -12.87
CA GLU A 112 4.18 -2.72 -14.18
C GLU A 112 4.61 -3.72 -15.25
N ASN A 113 4.19 -3.46 -16.45
CA ASN A 113 4.59 -4.28 -17.59
C ASN A 113 5.94 -3.85 -18.16
#